data_8d01cbe45090b82f1ede905942dabf1b
#
_entry.id   8d01cbe45090b82f1ede905942dabf1b
#
_cell.length_a   1.000
_cell.length_b   1.000
_cell.length_c   1.000
_cell.angle_alpha   90.00
_cell.angle_beta   90.00
_cell.angle_gamma   90.00
#
_symmetry.space_group_name_H-M   'P 1'
#
loop_
_entity.id
_entity.type
_entity.pdbx_description
1 polymer ?
#
loop_
_entity_poly.entity_id
_entity_poly.type
_entity_poly.pdbx_seq_one_letter_code
_entity_poly.pdbx_strand_id
1 'polypeptide(L)'
;MIKNIAFDLGGVVLALNYEQAVRKFEEIGLKDARQRLDAFEQKGIFGDLESGRITAEDFRRELSLLVGRELTADECYQAWHGYVDYVPRRNLEAIMRLRAKGFKVCLLSNTNPYMMQWAGKDFDGEGHPIDYFFDKMYLSYECKVMKPKREIFEMMLSGQGATAEETLFVDDSPRNVEAAAALGIKTLCPQNNEDWTAPLDNYFKLKQIRNYEGIID
;
A
#
# COMPACT_ATOMS: atom_id res chain seq x y z
N MET A 1 15.38 12.17 -16.42
CA MET A 1 15.93 10.91 -15.81
C MET A 1 15.18 10.67 -14.53
N ILE A 2 14.77 9.43 -14.22
CA ILE A 2 14.06 9.10 -12.97
C ILE A 2 14.98 9.33 -11.77
N LYS A 3 14.45 9.94 -10.73
CA LYS A 3 15.10 10.20 -9.44
C LYS A 3 14.22 9.75 -8.26
N ASN A 4 12.91 9.67 -8.48
CA ASN A 4 11.92 9.34 -7.47
C ASN A 4 11.11 8.12 -7.92
N ILE A 5 10.83 7.20 -7.00
CA ILE A 5 10.02 6.02 -7.26
C ILE A 5 8.98 5.92 -6.15
N ALA A 6 7.72 5.90 -6.56
CA ALA A 6 6.58 5.70 -5.67
C ALA A 6 6.00 4.30 -5.89
N PHE A 7 5.79 3.56 -4.81
CA PHE A 7 5.20 2.23 -4.85
C PHE A 7 3.83 2.24 -4.19
N ASP A 8 2.87 1.52 -4.77
CA ASP A 8 1.71 1.07 -4.01
C ASP A 8 2.12 -0.01 -3.01
N LEU A 9 1.26 -0.24 -2.01
CA LEU A 9 1.47 -1.26 -0.98
C LEU A 9 0.91 -2.61 -1.43
N GLY A 10 -0.40 -2.69 -1.57
CA GLY A 10 -1.10 -3.93 -1.88
C GLY A 10 -0.90 -4.37 -3.32
N GLY A 11 -0.66 -5.67 -3.56
CA GLY A 11 -0.43 -6.18 -4.90
C GLY A 11 0.94 -5.85 -5.52
N VAL A 12 1.66 -4.89 -4.93
CA VAL A 12 2.99 -4.43 -5.39
C VAL A 12 4.08 -4.76 -4.37
N VAL A 13 4.05 -4.13 -3.20
CA VAL A 13 5.05 -4.37 -2.16
C VAL A 13 4.71 -5.60 -1.35
N LEU A 14 3.46 -5.75 -0.95
CA LEU A 14 2.93 -6.93 -0.30
C LEU A 14 1.94 -7.69 -1.21
N ALA A 15 1.88 -9.00 -1.06
CA ALA A 15 0.91 -9.86 -1.72
C ALA A 15 -0.44 -9.78 -1.00
N LEU A 16 -1.52 -9.59 -1.77
CA LEU A 16 -2.89 -9.52 -1.25
C LEU A 16 -3.64 -10.84 -1.40
N ASN A 17 -4.47 -11.16 -0.42
CA ASN A 17 -5.40 -12.28 -0.43
C ASN A 17 -6.83 -11.83 -0.17
N TYR A 18 -7.52 -11.40 -1.22
CA TYR A 18 -8.90 -10.92 -1.15
C TYR A 18 -9.86 -11.98 -0.56
N GLU A 19 -9.72 -13.24 -0.97
CA GLU A 19 -10.58 -14.33 -0.49
C GLU A 19 -10.41 -14.59 1.02
N GLN A 20 -9.21 -14.43 1.53
CA GLN A 20 -8.95 -14.52 2.97
C GLN A 20 -9.59 -13.35 3.71
N ALA A 21 -9.48 -12.13 3.18
CA ALA A 21 -10.14 -10.95 3.77
C ALA A 21 -11.66 -11.16 3.85
N VAL A 22 -12.29 -11.62 2.76
CA VAL A 22 -13.73 -11.92 2.76
C VAL A 22 -14.07 -12.90 3.89
N ARG A 23 -13.36 -14.02 3.98
CA ARG A 23 -13.59 -15.01 5.06
C ARG A 23 -13.44 -14.40 6.45
N LYS A 24 -12.41 -13.58 6.66
CA LYS A 24 -12.17 -12.94 7.96
C LYS A 24 -13.28 -11.97 8.36
N PHE A 25 -13.82 -11.21 7.43
CA PHE A 25 -14.97 -10.36 7.69
C PHE A 25 -16.26 -11.17 7.90
N GLU A 26 -16.44 -12.30 7.20
CA GLU A 26 -17.56 -13.23 7.44
C GLU A 26 -17.48 -13.88 8.84
N GLU A 27 -16.27 -14.27 9.29
CA GLU A 27 -16.03 -14.85 10.62
C GLU A 27 -16.47 -13.93 11.75
N ILE A 28 -16.31 -12.61 11.61
CA ILE A 28 -16.77 -11.64 12.61
C ILE A 28 -18.25 -11.29 12.48
N GLY A 29 -18.96 -11.83 11.48
CA GLY A 29 -20.41 -11.73 11.31
C GLY A 29 -20.88 -10.88 10.14
N LEU A 30 -20.02 -10.35 9.31
CA LEU A 30 -20.38 -9.58 8.11
C LEU A 30 -20.76 -10.51 6.95
N LYS A 31 -22.04 -10.94 6.92
CA LYS A 31 -22.56 -11.97 5.99
C LYS A 31 -22.47 -11.58 4.52
N ASP A 32 -22.47 -10.31 4.21
CA ASP A 32 -22.37 -9.75 2.86
C ASP A 32 -20.98 -9.17 2.55
N ALA A 33 -19.94 -9.69 3.24
CA ALA A 33 -18.55 -9.21 3.10
C ALA A 33 -18.11 -9.18 1.63
N ARG A 34 -18.36 -10.24 0.86
CA ARG A 34 -17.99 -10.33 -0.57
C ARG A 34 -18.62 -9.21 -1.43
N GLN A 35 -19.75 -8.68 -1.04
CA GLN A 35 -20.44 -7.62 -1.78
C GLN A 35 -19.93 -6.22 -1.38
N ARG A 36 -19.36 -6.10 -0.18
CA ARG A 36 -18.87 -4.83 0.38
C ARG A 36 -17.40 -4.59 0.15
N LEU A 37 -16.62 -5.67 0.16
CA LEU A 37 -15.17 -5.60 -0.02
C LEU A 37 -14.80 -5.58 -1.50
N ASP A 38 -13.73 -4.89 -1.84
CA ASP A 38 -13.17 -4.84 -3.18
C ASP A 38 -11.64 -5.05 -3.10
N ALA A 39 -11.05 -5.53 -4.18
CA ALA A 39 -9.62 -5.76 -4.24
C ALA A 39 -8.82 -4.46 -4.49
N PHE A 40 -9.46 -3.43 -5.05
CA PHE A 40 -8.79 -2.21 -5.51
C PHE A 40 -9.39 -0.92 -4.94
N GLU A 41 -10.72 -0.84 -4.75
CA GLU A 41 -11.40 0.39 -4.32
C GLU A 41 -12.51 0.09 -3.33
N GLN A 42 -12.27 0.34 -2.06
CA GLN A 42 -13.26 0.16 -1.01
C GLN A 42 -14.41 1.19 -1.10
N LYS A 43 -15.62 0.79 -0.74
CA LYS A 43 -16.84 1.62 -0.73
C LYS A 43 -17.52 1.65 0.61
N GLY A 44 -18.46 2.59 0.80
CA GLY A 44 -19.17 2.76 2.07
C GLY A 44 -18.21 2.99 3.23
N ILE A 45 -18.47 2.42 4.40
CA ILE A 45 -17.63 2.60 5.60
C ILE A 45 -16.16 2.19 5.39
N PHE A 46 -15.92 1.22 4.52
CA PHE A 46 -14.57 0.76 4.18
C PHE A 46 -13.80 1.85 3.42
N GLY A 47 -14.42 2.44 2.39
CA GLY A 47 -13.85 3.57 1.66
C GLY A 47 -13.79 4.85 2.50
N ASP A 48 -14.72 5.04 3.44
CA ASP A 48 -14.71 6.16 4.37
C ASP A 48 -13.51 6.07 5.33
N LEU A 49 -13.18 4.86 5.80
CA LEU A 49 -11.99 4.62 6.60
C LEU A 49 -10.70 4.88 5.79
N GLU A 50 -10.58 4.33 4.58
CA GLU A 50 -9.39 4.50 3.74
C GLU A 50 -9.20 5.95 3.25
N SER A 51 -10.28 6.68 3.06
CA SER A 51 -10.20 8.12 2.75
C SER A 51 -10.02 9.00 4.00
N GLY A 52 -10.00 8.40 5.19
CA GLY A 52 -9.89 9.10 6.46
C GLY A 52 -11.07 10.01 6.78
N ARG A 53 -12.26 9.78 6.18
CA ARG A 53 -13.51 10.47 6.53
C ARG A 53 -14.03 10.05 7.89
N ILE A 54 -13.77 8.80 8.28
CA ILE A 54 -14.10 8.27 9.61
C ILE A 54 -12.82 7.74 10.28
N THR A 55 -12.84 7.69 11.61
CA THR A 55 -11.76 7.09 12.40
C THR A 55 -11.88 5.57 12.45
N ALA A 56 -10.83 4.88 12.93
CA ALA A 56 -10.87 3.44 13.19
C ALA A 56 -11.97 3.08 14.21
N GLU A 57 -12.21 3.95 15.21
CA GLU A 57 -13.27 3.75 16.20
C GLU A 57 -14.66 3.94 15.60
N ASP A 58 -14.86 4.94 14.72
CA ASP A 58 -16.13 5.11 14.01
C ASP A 58 -16.41 3.91 13.12
N PHE A 59 -15.39 3.43 12.37
CA PHE A 59 -15.51 2.21 11.56
C PHE A 59 -15.93 1.00 12.41
N ARG A 60 -15.28 0.78 13.56
CA ARG A 60 -15.62 -0.31 14.48
C ARG A 60 -17.09 -0.23 14.91
N ARG A 61 -17.56 0.96 15.28
CA ARG A 61 -18.97 1.18 15.68
C ARG A 61 -19.95 0.91 14.54
N GLU A 62 -19.67 1.45 13.35
CA GLU A 62 -20.53 1.23 12.18
C GLU A 62 -20.53 -0.24 11.74
N LEU A 63 -19.37 -0.90 11.74
CA LEU A 63 -19.28 -2.32 11.44
C LEU A 63 -20.02 -3.17 12.48
N SER A 64 -19.96 -2.80 13.76
CA SER A 64 -20.72 -3.46 14.84
C SER A 64 -22.23 -3.39 14.59
N LEU A 65 -22.73 -2.26 14.11
CA LEU A 65 -24.15 -2.11 13.72
C LEU A 65 -24.51 -3.02 12.54
N LEU A 66 -23.64 -3.13 11.53
CA LEU A 66 -23.87 -4.00 10.38
C LEU A 66 -23.91 -5.48 10.75
N VAL A 67 -23.06 -5.93 11.67
CA VAL A 67 -23.03 -7.33 12.12
C VAL A 67 -24.04 -7.65 13.24
N GLY A 68 -24.65 -6.62 13.83
CA GLY A 68 -25.67 -6.77 14.89
C GLY A 68 -25.11 -7.13 16.27
N ARG A 69 -23.82 -6.91 16.51
CA ARG A 69 -23.16 -7.07 17.83
C ARG A 69 -21.99 -6.11 17.98
N GLU A 70 -21.58 -5.86 19.20
CA GLU A 70 -20.36 -5.09 19.44
C GLU A 70 -19.13 -5.90 19.00
N LEU A 71 -18.25 -5.25 18.25
CA LEU A 71 -16.95 -5.76 17.83
C LEU A 71 -15.85 -5.09 18.65
N THR A 72 -14.80 -5.84 18.94
CA THR A 72 -13.56 -5.31 19.51
C THR A 72 -12.68 -4.69 18.44
N ALA A 73 -11.74 -3.85 18.85
CA ALA A 73 -10.74 -3.32 17.92
C ALA A 73 -9.85 -4.42 17.33
N ASP A 74 -9.58 -5.48 18.10
CA ASP A 74 -8.80 -6.62 17.62
C ASP A 74 -9.53 -7.43 16.55
N GLU A 75 -10.86 -7.66 16.69
CA GLU A 75 -11.65 -8.31 15.64
C GLU A 75 -11.61 -7.53 14.33
N CYS A 76 -11.73 -6.20 14.38
CA CYS A 76 -11.58 -5.35 13.20
C CYS A 76 -10.16 -5.43 12.61
N TYR A 77 -9.13 -5.42 13.46
CA TYR A 77 -7.75 -5.58 13.04
C TYR A 77 -7.52 -6.93 12.35
N GLN A 78 -7.97 -8.03 12.94
CA GLN A 78 -7.82 -9.38 12.37
C GLN A 78 -8.56 -9.52 11.03
N ALA A 79 -9.74 -8.89 10.92
CA ALA A 79 -10.49 -8.89 9.67
C ALA A 79 -9.75 -8.15 8.55
N TRP A 80 -9.22 -6.96 8.81
CA TRP A 80 -8.42 -6.21 7.85
C TRP A 80 -7.09 -6.90 7.53
N HIS A 81 -6.42 -7.49 8.53
CA HIS A 81 -5.20 -8.26 8.33
C HIS A 81 -5.41 -9.47 7.41
N GLY A 82 -6.65 -9.91 7.24
CA GLY A 82 -7.03 -10.92 6.24
C GLY A 82 -6.64 -10.57 4.81
N TYR A 83 -6.45 -9.31 4.46
CA TYR A 83 -5.93 -8.91 3.14
C TYR A 83 -4.46 -9.26 2.94
N VAL A 84 -3.67 -9.40 4.00
CA VAL A 84 -2.25 -9.70 3.91
C VAL A 84 -2.05 -11.19 3.66
N ASP A 85 -1.43 -11.53 2.53
CA ASP A 85 -0.96 -12.89 2.26
C ASP A 85 0.47 -13.06 2.80
N TYR A 86 1.41 -12.39 2.19
CA TYR A 86 2.82 -12.33 2.64
C TYR A 86 3.53 -11.10 2.05
N VAL A 87 4.68 -10.76 2.61
CA VAL A 87 5.57 -9.74 2.05
C VAL A 87 6.71 -10.44 1.29
N PRO A 88 6.76 -10.34 -0.05
CA PRO A 88 7.84 -10.96 -0.81
C PRO A 88 9.18 -10.30 -0.49
N ARG A 89 10.12 -11.05 0.08
CA ARG A 89 11.46 -10.55 0.43
C ARG A 89 12.16 -9.87 -0.76
N ARG A 90 12.01 -10.43 -1.98
CA ARG A 90 12.57 -9.84 -3.21
C ARG A 90 12.13 -8.39 -3.44
N ASN A 91 10.88 -8.04 -3.04
CA ASN A 91 10.35 -6.69 -3.21
C ASN A 91 11.07 -5.71 -2.28
N LEU A 92 11.26 -6.10 -1.02
CA LEU A 92 11.98 -5.29 -0.02
C LEU A 92 13.44 -5.12 -0.42
N GLU A 93 14.10 -6.18 -0.83
CA GLU A 93 15.48 -6.13 -1.33
C GLU A 93 15.61 -5.22 -2.57
N ALA A 94 14.64 -5.24 -3.49
CA ALA A 94 14.65 -4.35 -4.64
C ALA A 94 14.47 -2.89 -4.23
N ILE A 95 13.57 -2.58 -3.29
CA ILE A 95 13.38 -1.24 -2.73
C ILE A 95 14.70 -0.74 -2.10
N MET A 96 15.35 -1.56 -1.30
CA MET A 96 16.63 -1.19 -0.66
C MET A 96 17.76 -1.00 -1.68
N ARG A 97 17.83 -1.82 -2.75
CA ARG A 97 18.77 -1.59 -3.86
C ARG A 97 18.55 -0.25 -4.55
N LEU A 98 17.29 0.15 -4.76
CA LEU A 98 16.95 1.45 -5.35
C LEU A 98 17.42 2.60 -4.45
N ARG A 99 17.16 2.52 -3.13
CA ARG A 99 17.64 3.51 -2.16
C ARG A 99 19.18 3.59 -2.13
N ALA A 100 19.87 2.45 -2.09
CA ALA A 100 21.33 2.38 -2.14
C ALA A 100 21.91 2.98 -3.44
N LYS A 101 21.13 3.00 -4.53
CA LYS A 101 21.48 3.64 -5.79
C LYS A 101 21.25 5.15 -5.80
N GLY A 102 20.66 5.69 -4.73
CA GLY A 102 20.39 7.12 -4.57
C GLY A 102 19.04 7.58 -5.10
N PHE A 103 18.12 6.65 -5.43
CA PHE A 103 16.74 7.02 -5.69
C PHE A 103 16.03 7.41 -4.39
N LYS A 104 15.19 8.43 -4.44
CA LYS A 104 14.20 8.67 -3.39
C LYS A 104 13.05 7.68 -3.58
N VAL A 105 12.71 6.92 -2.55
CA VAL A 105 11.67 5.90 -2.62
C VAL A 105 10.58 6.21 -1.62
N CYS A 106 9.33 6.29 -2.09
CA CYS A 106 8.18 6.53 -1.23
C CYS A 106 7.07 5.51 -1.42
N LEU A 107 6.22 5.39 -0.40
CA LEU A 107 4.98 4.65 -0.46
C LEU A 107 3.83 5.60 -0.78
N LEU A 108 2.94 5.22 -1.71
CA LEU A 108 1.72 5.94 -2.07
C LEU A 108 0.55 4.96 -2.09
N SER A 109 -0.19 4.85 -0.99
CA SER A 109 -1.15 3.76 -0.80
C SER A 109 -2.54 4.23 -0.38
N ASN A 110 -3.56 3.63 -1.00
CA ASN A 110 -4.91 3.60 -0.43
C ASN A 110 -4.91 2.54 0.67
N THR A 111 -5.03 2.97 1.92
CA THR A 111 -4.88 2.10 3.10
C THR A 111 -5.61 2.70 4.31
N ASN A 112 -5.52 2.03 5.43
CA ASN A 112 -6.24 2.40 6.64
C ASN A 112 -5.43 2.13 7.92
N PRO A 113 -5.86 2.66 9.09
CA PRO A 113 -5.13 2.52 10.35
C PRO A 113 -4.90 1.07 10.78
N TYR A 114 -5.82 0.13 10.49
CA TYR A 114 -5.64 -1.27 10.89
C TYR A 114 -4.51 -1.94 10.12
N MET A 115 -4.42 -1.70 8.81
CA MET A 115 -3.31 -2.20 7.99
C MET A 115 -1.97 -1.63 8.46
N MET A 116 -1.93 -0.33 8.76
CA MET A 116 -0.71 0.34 9.22
C MET A 116 -0.32 -0.04 10.66
N GLN A 117 -1.28 -0.48 11.50
CA GLN A 117 -0.99 -1.00 12.83
C GLN A 117 -0.12 -2.25 12.79
N TRP A 118 -0.32 -3.14 11.80
CA TRP A 118 0.54 -4.29 11.56
C TRP A 118 1.86 -3.86 10.93
N ALA A 119 1.79 -3.15 9.81
CA ALA A 119 2.96 -2.77 9.03
C ALA A 119 3.96 -1.91 9.81
N GLY A 120 3.50 -1.13 10.76
CA GLY A 120 4.34 -0.29 11.62
C GLY A 120 5.06 -1.03 12.75
N LYS A 121 4.93 -2.36 12.88
CA LYS A 121 5.58 -3.14 13.93
C LYS A 121 6.67 -4.06 13.39
N ASP A 122 6.28 -4.95 12.49
CA ASP A 122 7.15 -5.99 11.94
C ASP A 122 6.65 -6.33 10.54
N PHE A 123 7.09 -5.52 9.57
CA PHE A 123 6.60 -5.62 8.20
C PHE A 123 7.25 -6.76 7.43
N ASP A 124 8.51 -7.05 7.70
CA ASP A 124 9.30 -8.07 7.00
C ASP A 124 9.40 -9.42 7.72
N GLY A 125 8.89 -9.53 8.95
CA GLY A 125 9.03 -10.70 9.81
C GLY A 125 10.41 -10.82 10.47
N GLU A 126 11.25 -9.79 10.35
CA GLU A 126 12.60 -9.69 10.93
C GLU A 126 12.70 -8.55 11.95
N GLY A 127 11.58 -7.89 12.25
CA GLY A 127 11.46 -6.83 13.25
C GLY A 127 11.53 -5.41 12.68
N HIS A 128 11.56 -5.25 11.36
CA HIS A 128 11.60 -3.91 10.76
C HIS A 128 10.17 -3.42 10.45
N PRO A 129 9.81 -2.21 10.88
CA PRO A 129 8.57 -1.57 10.47
C PRO A 129 8.63 -1.11 9.01
N ILE A 130 7.48 -0.86 8.41
CA ILE A 130 7.39 -0.50 6.98
C ILE A 130 8.17 0.78 6.62
N ASP A 131 8.24 1.76 7.52
CA ASP A 131 8.96 3.02 7.32
C ASP A 131 10.49 2.85 7.26
N TYR A 132 11.02 1.70 7.70
CA TYR A 132 12.41 1.33 7.46
C TYR A 132 12.75 1.25 5.96
N PHE A 133 11.80 0.88 5.10
CA PHE A 133 12.01 0.66 3.67
C PHE A 133 11.78 1.91 2.82
N PHE A 134 11.08 2.92 3.32
CA PHE A 134 10.68 4.10 2.54
C PHE A 134 11.19 5.39 3.16
N ASP A 135 11.60 6.33 2.29
CA ASP A 135 12.02 7.67 2.75
C ASP A 135 10.82 8.50 3.21
N LYS A 136 9.62 8.23 2.66
CA LYS A 136 8.37 8.87 3.03
C LYS A 136 7.16 8.03 2.63
N MET A 137 6.08 8.18 3.38
CA MET A 137 4.82 7.50 3.09
C MET A 137 3.68 8.52 2.90
N TYR A 138 2.83 8.26 1.91
CA TYR A 138 1.61 9.02 1.60
C TYR A 138 0.45 8.04 1.72
N LEU A 139 -0.20 8.04 2.88
CA LEU A 139 -1.25 7.11 3.25
C LEU A 139 -2.59 7.82 3.08
N SER A 140 -3.51 7.26 2.32
CA SER A 140 -4.75 7.92 1.94
C SER A 140 -5.57 8.43 3.13
N TYR A 141 -5.66 7.64 4.20
CA TYR A 141 -6.41 8.03 5.40
C TYR A 141 -5.79 9.23 6.15
N GLU A 142 -4.46 9.43 6.03
CA GLU A 142 -3.77 10.61 6.58
C GLU A 142 -3.88 11.80 5.63
N CYS A 143 -3.67 11.56 4.33
CA CYS A 143 -3.79 12.56 3.29
C CYS A 143 -5.23 13.07 3.09
N LYS A 144 -6.25 12.35 3.60
CA LYS A 144 -7.69 12.62 3.40
C LYS A 144 -8.11 12.61 1.93
N VAL A 145 -7.34 11.95 1.10
CA VAL A 145 -7.56 11.78 -0.34
C VAL A 145 -6.98 10.46 -0.82
N MET A 146 -7.68 9.82 -1.76
CA MET A 146 -7.33 8.50 -2.30
C MET A 146 -6.91 8.59 -3.76
N LYS A 147 -6.01 7.69 -4.21
CA LYS A 147 -5.85 7.36 -5.63
C LYS A 147 -7.23 6.91 -6.18
N PRO A 148 -7.61 7.24 -7.41
CA PRO A 148 -6.83 7.90 -8.45
C PRO A 148 -6.98 9.45 -8.48
N LYS A 149 -7.43 10.08 -7.40
CA LYS A 149 -7.59 11.54 -7.40
C LYS A 149 -6.25 12.24 -7.60
N ARG A 150 -6.25 13.27 -8.43
CA ARG A 150 -5.07 14.06 -8.82
C ARG A 150 -4.31 14.60 -7.60
N GLU A 151 -5.05 15.03 -6.58
CA GLU A 151 -4.53 15.72 -5.41
C GLU A 151 -3.51 14.87 -4.63
N ILE A 152 -3.71 13.53 -4.54
CA ILE A 152 -2.77 12.68 -3.79
C ILE A 152 -1.41 12.56 -4.51
N PHE A 153 -1.42 12.54 -5.85
CA PHE A 153 -0.19 12.54 -6.65
C PHE A 153 0.53 13.89 -6.53
N GLU A 154 -0.19 15.00 -6.56
CA GLU A 154 0.39 16.34 -6.38
C GLU A 154 0.97 16.50 -4.96
N MET A 155 0.30 16.01 -3.94
CA MET A 155 0.84 15.96 -2.57
C MET A 155 2.12 15.15 -2.49
N MET A 156 2.17 13.99 -3.14
CA MET A 156 3.36 13.14 -3.20
C MET A 156 4.51 13.85 -3.93
N LEU A 157 4.28 14.42 -5.12
CA LEU A 157 5.30 15.13 -5.88
C LEU A 157 5.84 16.33 -5.09
N SER A 158 4.96 17.15 -4.54
CA SER A 158 5.34 18.31 -3.72
C SER A 158 6.13 17.89 -2.47
N GLY A 159 5.63 16.88 -1.76
CA GLY A 159 6.26 16.39 -0.54
C GLY A 159 7.63 15.71 -0.76
N GLN A 160 7.89 15.19 -1.96
CA GLN A 160 9.19 14.64 -2.37
C GLN A 160 10.12 15.74 -2.97
N GLY A 161 9.59 16.91 -3.28
CA GLY A 161 10.32 17.92 -4.08
C GLY A 161 10.67 17.36 -5.46
N ALA A 162 9.73 16.64 -6.08
CA ALA A 162 9.90 15.91 -7.33
C ALA A 162 9.03 16.50 -8.44
N THR A 163 9.48 16.34 -9.70
CA THR A 163 8.62 16.58 -10.86
C THR A 163 8.00 15.28 -11.35
N ALA A 164 6.91 15.37 -12.09
CA ALA A 164 6.24 14.21 -12.66
C ALA A 164 7.17 13.40 -13.59
N GLU A 165 7.93 14.10 -14.47
CA GLU A 165 8.82 13.49 -15.45
C GLU A 165 10.03 12.77 -14.82
N GLU A 166 10.37 13.12 -13.57
CA GLU A 166 11.46 12.50 -12.80
C GLU A 166 10.96 11.41 -11.85
N THR A 167 9.66 11.10 -11.89
CA THR A 167 9.01 10.13 -11.01
C THR A 167 8.52 8.91 -11.77
N LEU A 168 8.75 7.73 -11.22
CA LEU A 168 8.15 6.46 -11.62
C LEU A 168 7.14 6.04 -10.54
N PHE A 169 5.94 5.69 -10.94
CA PHE A 169 4.91 5.13 -10.07
C PHE A 169 4.63 3.68 -10.44
N VAL A 170 4.66 2.79 -9.45
CA VAL A 170 4.41 1.34 -9.59
C VAL A 170 3.14 1.00 -8.81
N ASP A 171 2.08 0.59 -9.51
CA ASP A 171 0.77 0.31 -8.92
C ASP A 171 0.05 -0.74 -9.79
N ASP A 172 -0.60 -1.71 -9.19
CA ASP A 172 -1.26 -2.81 -9.89
C ASP A 172 -2.67 -2.45 -10.42
N SER A 173 -3.19 -1.27 -10.04
CA SER A 173 -4.47 -0.75 -10.53
C SER A 173 -4.28 0.07 -11.82
N PRO A 174 -4.81 -0.38 -12.97
CA PRO A 174 -4.76 0.40 -14.22
C PRO A 174 -5.32 1.81 -14.07
N ARG A 175 -6.38 1.98 -13.27
CA ARG A 175 -7.03 3.27 -13.02
C ARG A 175 -6.10 4.26 -12.31
N ASN A 176 -5.31 3.80 -11.34
CA ASN A 176 -4.33 4.62 -10.65
C ASN A 176 -3.16 5.00 -11.58
N VAL A 177 -2.69 4.02 -12.36
CA VAL A 177 -1.62 4.19 -13.34
C VAL A 177 -2.01 5.20 -14.42
N GLU A 178 -3.23 5.11 -14.97
CA GLU A 178 -3.76 6.07 -15.95
C GLU A 178 -3.83 7.49 -15.39
N ALA A 179 -4.31 7.64 -14.15
CA ALA A 179 -4.39 8.94 -13.49
C ALA A 179 -3.00 9.56 -13.25
N ALA A 180 -2.02 8.77 -12.83
CA ALA A 180 -0.64 9.21 -12.67
C ALA A 180 -0.01 9.60 -14.01
N ALA A 181 -0.21 8.77 -15.05
CA ALA A 181 0.31 9.04 -16.39
C ALA A 181 -0.26 10.33 -16.99
N ALA A 182 -1.54 10.64 -16.73
CA ALA A 182 -2.17 11.90 -17.16
C ALA A 182 -1.51 13.15 -16.55
N LEU A 183 -0.75 13.00 -15.45
CA LEU A 183 0.05 14.06 -14.83
C LEU A 183 1.50 14.12 -15.34
N GLY A 184 1.87 13.23 -16.26
CA GLY A 184 3.24 13.11 -16.77
C GLY A 184 4.17 12.23 -15.93
N ILE A 185 3.66 11.55 -14.90
CA ILE A 185 4.40 10.57 -14.11
C ILE A 185 4.62 9.32 -14.99
N LYS A 186 5.83 8.78 -14.99
CA LYS A 186 6.09 7.47 -15.61
C LYS A 186 5.48 6.37 -14.76
N THR A 187 4.96 5.35 -15.40
CA THR A 187 4.22 4.31 -14.70
C THR A 187 4.66 2.91 -15.09
N LEU A 188 4.53 1.99 -14.13
CA LEU A 188 4.62 0.54 -14.32
C LEU A 188 3.38 -0.08 -13.65
N CYS A 189 2.66 -0.92 -14.39
CA CYS A 189 1.45 -1.59 -13.90
C CYS A 189 1.68 -3.11 -13.89
N PRO A 190 2.30 -3.66 -12.84
CA PRO A 190 2.38 -5.10 -12.67
C PRO A 190 0.99 -5.67 -12.36
N GLN A 191 0.78 -6.95 -12.59
CA GLN A 191 -0.39 -7.64 -12.04
C GLN A 191 -0.19 -7.86 -10.53
N ASN A 192 -1.30 -8.04 -9.79
CA ASN A 192 -1.22 -8.36 -8.37
C ASN A 192 -0.28 -9.56 -8.14
N ASN A 193 0.69 -9.38 -7.25
CA ASN A 193 1.73 -10.36 -6.90
C ASN A 193 2.73 -10.71 -8.03
N GLU A 194 2.72 -10.00 -9.15
CA GLU A 194 3.72 -10.18 -10.21
C GLU A 194 5.11 -9.75 -9.73
N ASP A 195 6.14 -10.44 -10.22
CA ASP A 195 7.52 -10.04 -9.97
C ASP A 195 7.92 -8.86 -10.87
N TRP A 196 7.82 -7.66 -10.32
CA TRP A 196 8.25 -6.41 -10.95
C TRP A 196 9.73 -6.08 -10.73
N THR A 197 10.43 -6.84 -9.87
CA THR A 197 11.79 -6.48 -9.42
C THR A 197 12.83 -6.68 -10.52
N ALA A 198 12.82 -7.81 -11.21
CA ALA A 198 13.78 -8.09 -12.29
C ALA A 198 13.68 -7.09 -13.46
N PRO A 199 12.51 -6.70 -13.97
CA PRO A 199 12.38 -5.62 -14.94
C PRO A 199 12.97 -4.29 -14.47
N LEU A 200 12.73 -3.88 -13.20
CA LEU A 200 13.30 -2.64 -12.67
C LEU A 200 14.81 -2.74 -12.45
N ASP A 201 15.29 -3.84 -11.90
CA ASP A 201 16.73 -4.07 -11.73
C ASP A 201 17.47 -3.94 -13.07
N ASN A 202 16.94 -4.54 -14.13
CA ASN A 202 17.50 -4.44 -15.48
C ASN A 202 17.43 -3.00 -16.02
N TYR A 203 16.29 -2.33 -15.86
CA TYR A 203 16.10 -0.95 -16.33
C TYR A 203 17.08 0.03 -15.67
N PHE A 204 17.26 -0.08 -14.36
CA PHE A 204 18.16 0.78 -13.58
C PHE A 204 19.59 0.23 -13.45
N LYS A 205 19.89 -0.93 -14.04
CA LYS A 205 21.19 -1.63 -13.95
C LYS A 205 21.64 -1.84 -12.51
N LEU A 206 20.72 -2.32 -11.67
CA LEU A 206 20.97 -2.59 -10.26
C LEU A 206 21.79 -3.89 -10.11
N LYS A 207 22.72 -3.91 -9.14
CA LYS A 207 23.41 -5.15 -8.76
C LYS A 207 22.50 -5.95 -7.84
N GLN A 208 22.45 -7.26 -8.02
CA GLN A 208 21.77 -8.13 -7.04
C GLN A 208 22.53 -8.10 -5.71
N ILE A 209 21.79 -7.91 -4.63
CA ILE A 209 22.25 -8.05 -3.25
C ILE A 209 21.48 -9.19 -2.59
N ARG A 210 22.15 -9.91 -1.71
CA ARG A 210 21.54 -11.10 -1.05
C ARG A 210 20.81 -10.75 0.24
N ASN A 211 21.10 -9.61 0.87
CA ASN A 211 20.43 -9.07 2.06
C ASN A 211 20.58 -7.55 2.07
N TYR A 212 19.61 -6.86 2.64
CA TYR A 212 19.62 -5.40 2.81
C TYR A 212 20.24 -4.95 4.15
N GLU A 213 20.48 -5.85 5.10
CA GLU A 213 21.09 -5.53 6.41
C GLU A 213 22.47 -4.87 6.35
N GLY A 214 23.17 -4.99 5.23
CA GLY A 214 24.48 -4.37 4.99
C GLY A 214 24.46 -3.12 4.12
N ILE A 215 23.28 -2.49 3.89
CA ILE A 215 23.14 -1.34 2.97
C ILE A 215 23.10 -0.01 3.72
N ILE A 216 22.89 -0.04 5.03
CA ILE A 216 22.75 1.15 5.88
C ILE A 216 24.00 1.29 6.72
N ASP A 217 25.05 1.82 6.14
CA ASP A 217 26.21 2.45 6.80
C ASP A 217 26.43 3.83 6.21
#